data_a85308b4d45b5d9e7c7c88012833af52
#
_entry.id   a85308b4d45b5d9e7c7c88012833af52
#
_cell.length_a   1.000
_cell.length_b   1.000
_cell.length_c   1.000
_cell.angle_alpha   90.00
_cell.angle_beta   90.00
_cell.angle_gamma   90.00
#
_symmetry.space_group_name_H-M   'P 1'
#
loop_
_entity.id
_entity.type
_entity.pdbx_description
1 polymer ?
#
loop_
_entity_poly.entity_id
_entity_poly.type
_entity_poly.pdbx_seq_one_letter_code
_entity_poly.pdbx_strand_id
1 'polypeptide(L)'
;MEWDLVFFTNSLLLGVGLAMDAFSVSMANGLRQPEMSRKRMAGIAGIFAGFQAAMPLAGWVCVHTVLEAFQAFEGVIPWIALVLLGYIGSKMLWEGLRGGEETGAAASALTLGAVMMQGVATSIDALSVGFTIAEYGLAMALVCAALIAAVTFVLCYAGIGIGKKFGTKLAGKASVLGGVILIAIGLEIFVTGVF
;
A
#
# COMPACT_ATOMS: atom_id res chain seq x y z
N MET A 1 26.78 0.52 -12.75
CA MET A 1 25.58 1.04 -13.44
C MET A 1 25.70 2.55 -13.54
N GLU A 2 25.31 3.13 -14.66
CA GLU A 2 25.41 4.56 -14.92
C GLU A 2 24.03 5.23 -14.79
N TRP A 3 24.03 6.58 -14.60
CA TRP A 3 22.83 7.40 -14.54
C TRP A 3 22.27 7.59 -15.96
N ASP A 4 21.63 6.53 -16.50
CA ASP A 4 21.10 6.51 -17.85
C ASP A 4 19.55 6.54 -17.86
N LEU A 5 18.99 6.70 -19.06
CA LEU A 5 17.54 6.73 -19.23
C LEU A 5 16.88 5.41 -18.78
N VAL A 6 17.62 4.29 -18.90
CA VAL A 6 17.13 2.96 -18.50
C VAL A 6 16.92 2.89 -17.00
N PHE A 7 17.84 3.46 -16.20
CA PHE A 7 17.70 3.55 -14.75
C PHE A 7 16.41 4.30 -14.35
N PHE A 8 16.16 5.47 -14.93
CA PHE A 8 14.97 6.26 -14.59
C PHE A 8 13.68 5.56 -15.04
N THR A 9 13.68 4.96 -16.22
CA THR A 9 12.52 4.22 -16.75
C THR A 9 12.21 3.02 -15.86
N ASN A 10 13.21 2.22 -15.51
CA ASN A 10 13.04 1.05 -14.64
C ASN A 10 12.57 1.47 -13.25
N SER A 11 13.13 2.51 -12.65
CA SER A 11 12.71 3.02 -11.35
C SER A 11 11.25 3.51 -11.37
N LEU A 12 10.80 4.16 -12.43
CA LEU A 12 9.42 4.59 -12.61
C LEU A 12 8.48 3.38 -12.80
N LEU A 13 8.86 2.41 -13.61
CA LEU A 13 8.08 1.18 -13.82
C LEU A 13 7.95 0.37 -12.53
N LEU A 14 9.03 0.22 -11.77
CA LEU A 14 8.99 -0.37 -10.44
C LEU A 14 8.04 0.40 -9.52
N GLY A 15 8.12 1.73 -9.52
CA GLY A 15 7.23 2.58 -8.74
C GLY A 15 5.75 2.40 -9.10
N VAL A 16 5.43 2.27 -10.38
CA VAL A 16 4.04 2.01 -10.84
C VAL A 16 3.60 0.61 -10.39
N GLY A 17 4.41 -0.42 -10.61
CA GLY A 17 4.09 -1.79 -10.21
C GLY A 17 3.80 -1.90 -8.71
N LEU A 18 4.74 -1.46 -7.89
CA LEU A 18 4.63 -1.49 -6.43
C LEU A 18 3.49 -0.62 -5.87
N ALA A 19 3.14 0.46 -6.56
CA ALA A 19 2.07 1.35 -6.09
C ALA A 19 0.66 0.80 -6.33
N MET A 20 0.46 -0.29 -7.07
CA MET A 20 -0.87 -0.79 -7.43
C MET A 20 -1.67 -1.25 -6.21
N ASP A 21 -1.03 -1.95 -5.28
CA ASP A 21 -1.68 -2.39 -4.04
C ASP A 21 -2.06 -1.19 -3.17
N ALA A 22 -1.12 -0.27 -2.96
CA ALA A 22 -1.36 0.97 -2.23
C ALA A 22 -2.43 1.86 -2.90
N PHE A 23 -2.48 1.91 -4.23
CA PHE A 23 -3.53 2.59 -4.99
C PHE A 23 -4.91 1.97 -4.71
N SER A 24 -5.02 0.65 -4.75
CA SER A 24 -6.28 -0.07 -4.54
C SER A 24 -6.80 0.14 -3.11
N VAL A 25 -5.91 0.04 -2.11
CA VAL A 25 -6.23 0.33 -0.71
C VAL A 25 -6.61 1.80 -0.52
N SER A 26 -5.91 2.72 -1.21
CA SER A 26 -6.22 4.16 -1.20
C SER A 26 -7.60 4.43 -1.77
N MET A 27 -7.99 3.75 -2.84
CA MET A 27 -9.33 3.84 -3.42
C MET A 27 -10.39 3.33 -2.43
N ALA A 28 -10.15 2.20 -1.76
CA ALA A 28 -11.04 1.68 -0.72
C ALA A 28 -11.20 2.68 0.45
N ASN A 29 -10.12 3.34 0.88
CA ASN A 29 -10.16 4.38 1.90
C ASN A 29 -10.97 5.61 1.45
N GLY A 30 -10.86 5.99 0.18
CA GLY A 30 -11.66 7.05 -0.42
C GLY A 30 -13.16 6.72 -0.48
N LEU A 31 -13.49 5.48 -0.84
CA LEU A 31 -14.86 4.94 -0.82
C LEU A 31 -15.46 5.01 0.59
N ARG A 32 -14.69 4.62 1.60
CA ARG A 32 -15.12 4.60 3.00
C ARG A 32 -15.33 5.99 3.60
N GLN A 33 -14.55 6.99 3.17
CA GLN A 33 -14.63 8.36 3.69
C GLN A 33 -14.74 9.39 2.54
N PRO A 34 -15.92 9.53 1.93
CA PRO A 34 -16.12 10.47 0.82
C PRO A 34 -15.86 11.94 1.20
N GLU A 35 -16.08 12.30 2.47
CA GLU A 35 -15.90 13.66 3.01
C GLU A 35 -14.45 13.96 3.44
N MET A 36 -13.50 13.07 3.13
CA MET A 36 -12.10 13.24 3.51
C MET A 36 -11.51 14.55 2.95
N SER A 37 -10.87 15.35 3.82
CA SER A 37 -10.22 16.59 3.43
C SER A 37 -8.96 16.34 2.57
N ARG A 38 -8.60 17.29 1.70
CA ARG A 38 -7.40 17.20 0.86
C ARG A 38 -6.11 17.02 1.67
N LYS A 39 -6.00 17.66 2.83
CA LYS A 39 -4.85 17.51 3.73
C LYS A 39 -4.72 16.07 4.23
N ARG A 40 -5.83 15.45 4.58
CA ARG A 40 -5.85 14.06 5.04
C ARG A 40 -5.54 13.08 3.92
N MET A 41 -6.05 13.32 2.71
CA MET A 41 -5.69 12.56 1.51
C MET A 41 -4.17 12.59 1.28
N ALA A 42 -3.57 13.79 1.32
CA ALA A 42 -2.12 13.94 1.17
C ALA A 42 -1.34 13.25 2.31
N GLY A 43 -1.84 13.30 3.55
CA GLY A 43 -1.25 12.60 4.68
C GLY A 43 -1.23 11.07 4.49
N ILE A 44 -2.36 10.49 4.07
CA ILE A 44 -2.47 9.04 3.80
C ILE A 44 -1.55 8.64 2.63
N ALA A 45 -1.61 9.38 1.52
CA ALA A 45 -0.73 9.13 0.37
C ALA A 45 0.75 9.27 0.74
N GLY A 46 1.09 10.23 1.62
CA GLY A 46 2.44 10.41 2.15
C GLY A 46 2.92 9.24 3.01
N ILE A 47 2.05 8.66 3.83
CA ILE A 47 2.37 7.47 4.63
C ILE A 47 2.67 6.29 3.70
N PHE A 48 1.81 6.02 2.71
CA PHE A 48 2.04 4.93 1.76
C PHE A 48 3.33 5.15 0.95
N ALA A 49 3.55 6.36 0.45
CA ALA A 49 4.79 6.71 -0.25
C ALA A 49 6.03 6.52 0.64
N GLY A 50 5.93 6.89 1.91
CA GLY A 50 7.02 6.69 2.88
C GLY A 50 7.37 5.22 3.09
N PHE A 51 6.38 4.35 3.25
CA PHE A 51 6.61 2.91 3.33
C PHE A 51 7.17 2.34 2.03
N GLN A 52 6.64 2.76 0.88
CA GLN A 52 7.13 2.31 -0.43
C GLN A 52 8.55 2.77 -0.75
N ALA A 53 9.03 3.84 -0.13
CA ALA A 53 10.45 4.20 -0.21
C ALA A 53 11.32 3.46 0.82
N ALA A 54 10.81 3.32 2.04
CA ALA A 54 11.57 2.73 3.15
C ALA A 54 11.82 1.22 2.95
N MET A 55 10.84 0.49 2.40
CA MET A 55 10.95 -0.96 2.25
C MET A 55 12.02 -1.41 1.24
N PRO A 56 12.13 -0.86 0.02
CA PRO A 56 13.24 -1.20 -0.88
C PRO A 56 14.61 -0.83 -0.29
N LEU A 57 14.70 0.29 0.44
CA LEU A 57 15.93 0.68 1.11
C LEU A 57 16.29 -0.28 2.25
N ALA A 58 15.28 -0.72 3.02
CA ALA A 58 15.49 -1.73 4.06
C ALA A 58 15.97 -3.05 3.42
N GLY A 59 15.35 -3.50 2.34
CA GLY A 59 15.79 -4.67 1.58
C GLY A 59 17.22 -4.52 1.04
N TRP A 60 17.54 -3.36 0.47
CA TRP A 60 18.89 -3.04 0.01
C TRP A 60 19.93 -3.11 1.13
N VAL A 61 19.63 -2.53 2.30
CA VAL A 61 20.50 -2.62 3.50
C VAL A 61 20.63 -4.07 3.96
N CYS A 62 19.53 -4.84 4.00
CA CYS A 62 19.56 -6.24 4.39
C CYS A 62 20.47 -7.08 3.49
N VAL A 63 20.42 -6.88 2.17
CA VAL A 63 21.32 -7.56 1.22
C VAL A 63 22.78 -7.25 1.50
N HIS A 64 23.09 -6.01 1.86
CA HIS A 64 24.47 -5.59 2.11
C HIS A 64 25.00 -5.95 3.51
N THR A 65 24.12 -6.30 4.43
CA THR A 65 24.49 -6.57 5.83
C THR A 65 24.27 -8.00 6.29
N VAL A 66 23.12 -8.64 5.93
CA VAL A 66 22.71 -9.94 6.50
C VAL A 66 21.89 -10.75 5.50
N LEU A 67 22.52 -11.27 4.46
CA LEU A 67 21.84 -12.02 3.39
C LEU A 67 21.06 -13.24 3.90
N GLU A 68 21.59 -13.97 4.89
CA GLU A 68 20.97 -15.21 5.43
C GLU A 68 19.68 -14.94 6.22
N ALA A 69 19.61 -13.85 6.97
CA ALA A 69 18.43 -13.52 7.78
C ALA A 69 17.24 -13.07 6.91
N PHE A 70 17.49 -12.48 5.75
CA PHE A 70 16.43 -12.00 4.87
C PHE A 70 15.68 -13.14 4.18
N GLN A 71 16.40 -14.18 3.72
CA GLN A 71 15.77 -15.34 3.07
C GLN A 71 14.81 -16.09 4.01
N ALA A 72 15.10 -16.10 5.33
CA ALA A 72 14.21 -16.68 6.33
C ALA A 72 12.93 -15.85 6.53
N PHE A 73 12.98 -14.53 6.27
CA PHE A 73 11.85 -13.62 6.46
C PHE A 73 10.89 -13.60 5.27
N GLU A 74 11.39 -13.85 4.07
CA GLU A 74 10.62 -13.78 2.82
C GLU A 74 9.41 -14.72 2.82
N GLY A 75 9.55 -15.93 3.37
CA GLY A 75 8.45 -16.89 3.49
C GLY A 75 7.32 -16.50 4.45
N VAL A 76 7.55 -15.54 5.35
CA VAL A 76 6.54 -15.09 6.34
C VAL A 76 5.74 -13.89 5.83
N ILE A 77 6.27 -13.16 4.86
CA ILE A 77 5.69 -11.94 4.29
C ILE A 77 4.25 -12.13 3.78
N PRO A 78 3.94 -13.15 2.94
CA PRO A 78 2.59 -13.34 2.42
C PRO A 78 1.56 -13.61 3.52
N TRP A 79 1.97 -14.30 4.58
CA TRP A 79 1.11 -14.58 5.73
C TRP A 79 0.77 -13.32 6.51
N ILE A 80 1.76 -12.44 6.72
CA ILE A 80 1.54 -11.15 7.39
C ILE A 80 0.56 -10.30 6.57
N ALA A 81 0.76 -10.19 5.25
CA ALA A 81 -0.12 -9.44 4.36
C ALA A 81 -1.55 -9.99 4.39
N LEU A 82 -1.73 -11.31 4.28
CA LEU A 82 -3.03 -11.97 4.35
C LEU A 82 -3.76 -11.65 5.65
N VAL A 83 -3.08 -11.79 6.79
CA VAL A 83 -3.68 -11.54 8.12
C VAL A 83 -4.07 -10.07 8.27
N LEU A 84 -3.17 -9.14 7.91
CA LEU A 84 -3.43 -7.69 8.07
C LEU A 84 -4.55 -7.20 7.15
N LEU A 85 -4.46 -7.48 5.85
CA LEU A 85 -5.47 -7.04 4.87
C LEU A 85 -6.79 -7.81 5.05
N GLY A 86 -6.72 -9.09 5.39
CA GLY A 86 -7.89 -9.90 5.72
C GLY A 86 -8.63 -9.37 6.95
N TYR A 87 -7.92 -9.02 8.02
CA TYR A 87 -8.52 -8.43 9.22
C TYR A 87 -9.18 -7.08 8.93
N ILE A 88 -8.48 -6.16 8.25
CA ILE A 88 -9.02 -4.84 7.92
C ILE A 88 -10.20 -4.96 6.97
N GLY A 89 -10.08 -5.79 5.93
CA GLY A 89 -11.14 -6.02 4.95
C GLY A 89 -12.38 -6.69 5.56
N SER A 90 -12.20 -7.69 6.42
CA SER A 90 -13.29 -8.35 7.14
C SER A 90 -14.04 -7.39 8.06
N LYS A 91 -13.31 -6.51 8.76
CA LYS A 91 -13.89 -5.47 9.60
C LYS A 91 -14.73 -4.49 8.78
N MET A 92 -14.22 -4.06 7.62
CA MET A 92 -14.96 -3.17 6.71
C MET A 92 -16.21 -3.85 6.14
N LEU A 93 -16.12 -5.12 5.77
CA LEU A 93 -17.27 -5.92 5.32
C LEU A 93 -18.33 -6.03 6.40
N TRP A 94 -17.95 -6.38 7.61
CA TRP A 94 -18.86 -6.51 8.74
C TRP A 94 -19.57 -5.19 9.07
N GLU A 95 -18.86 -4.07 9.09
CA GLU A 95 -19.43 -2.73 9.27
C GLU A 95 -20.42 -2.37 8.13
N GLY A 96 -20.08 -2.73 6.89
CA GLY A 96 -20.91 -2.44 5.72
C GLY A 96 -22.17 -3.31 5.62
N LEU A 97 -22.10 -4.59 6.03
CA LEU A 97 -23.22 -5.54 5.98
C LEU A 97 -24.22 -5.36 7.12
N ARG A 98 -23.78 -4.89 8.29
CA ARG A 98 -24.67 -4.63 9.43
C ARG A 98 -25.62 -3.47 9.21
N GLY A 99 -25.63 -2.88 8.01
CA GLY A 99 -26.55 -1.84 7.58
C GLY A 99 -26.54 -0.67 8.56
N GLY A 100 -25.99 0.45 8.15
CA GLY A 100 -25.97 1.62 9.01
C GLY A 100 -27.37 2.03 9.45
N GLU A 101 -27.87 1.43 10.52
CA GLU A 101 -28.70 2.20 11.42
C GLU A 101 -27.80 3.32 11.90
N GLU A 102 -28.24 4.55 11.65
CA GLU A 102 -27.71 5.80 12.15
C GLU A 102 -27.61 5.79 13.69
N THR A 103 -26.73 4.97 14.22
CA THR A 103 -26.10 5.34 15.46
C THR A 103 -24.91 6.17 15.05
N GLY A 104 -24.93 7.45 15.36
CA GLY A 104 -23.89 8.45 15.13
C GLY A 104 -22.52 8.11 15.76
N ALA A 105 -22.12 6.86 15.66
CA ALA A 105 -20.76 6.41 15.74
C ALA A 105 -20.17 6.75 14.38
N ALA A 106 -19.49 7.90 14.32
CA ALA A 106 -18.62 8.35 13.27
C ALA A 106 -18.12 7.14 12.49
N ALA A 107 -18.40 7.09 11.18
CA ALA A 107 -17.81 6.13 10.22
C ALA A 107 -16.39 5.93 10.70
N SER A 108 -16.07 4.75 11.27
CA SER A 108 -14.93 4.62 12.19
C SER A 108 -13.73 5.21 11.48
N ALA A 109 -13.35 6.40 11.94
CA ALA A 109 -12.43 7.27 11.24
C ALA A 109 -11.22 6.41 10.96
N LEU A 110 -10.73 6.39 9.71
CA LEU A 110 -9.46 5.78 9.38
C LEU A 110 -8.45 6.27 10.42
N THR A 111 -8.20 5.46 11.43
CA THR A 111 -7.27 5.82 12.48
C THR A 111 -5.87 5.83 11.89
N LEU A 112 -4.99 6.66 12.42
CA LEU A 112 -3.60 6.67 11.99
C LEU A 112 -3.00 5.25 12.05
N GLY A 113 -3.31 4.47 13.10
CA GLY A 113 -2.88 3.09 13.23
C GLY A 113 -3.34 2.18 12.09
N ALA A 114 -4.61 2.32 11.64
CA ALA A 114 -5.12 1.55 10.51
C ALA A 114 -4.38 1.91 9.20
N VAL A 115 -4.12 3.21 8.97
CA VAL A 115 -3.37 3.66 7.78
C VAL A 115 -1.93 3.17 7.81
N MET A 116 -1.28 3.19 8.97
CA MET A 116 0.08 2.65 9.14
C MET A 116 0.12 1.13 8.86
N MET A 117 -0.84 0.37 9.40
CA MET A 117 -0.94 -1.07 9.11
C MET A 117 -1.15 -1.34 7.62
N GLN A 118 -2.02 -0.58 6.96
CA GLN A 118 -2.22 -0.68 5.52
C GLN A 118 -0.93 -0.35 4.75
N GLY A 119 -0.22 0.71 5.16
CA GLY A 119 1.06 1.11 4.56
C GLY A 119 2.10 0.00 4.67
N VAL A 120 2.26 -0.62 5.82
CA VAL A 120 3.14 -1.79 6.00
C VAL A 120 2.69 -2.93 5.10
N ALA A 121 1.41 -3.31 5.15
CA ALA A 121 0.91 -4.47 4.41
C ALA A 121 1.07 -4.33 2.88
N THR A 122 0.86 -3.12 2.34
CA THR A 122 0.97 -2.85 0.88
C THR A 122 2.38 -2.56 0.40
N SER A 123 3.37 -2.49 1.29
CA SER A 123 4.76 -2.21 0.93
C SER A 123 5.71 -3.37 1.24
N ILE A 124 5.15 -4.49 1.69
CA ILE A 124 5.94 -5.67 2.04
C ILE A 124 6.66 -6.26 0.81
N ASP A 125 5.99 -6.30 -0.34
CA ASP A 125 6.56 -6.72 -1.62
C ASP A 125 7.72 -5.80 -2.06
N ALA A 126 7.65 -4.53 -1.74
CA ALA A 126 8.70 -3.56 -2.01
C ALA A 126 10.03 -3.90 -1.29
N LEU A 127 9.98 -4.69 -0.22
CA LEU A 127 11.18 -5.20 0.45
C LEU A 127 12.01 -6.08 -0.51
N SER A 128 11.34 -6.93 -1.30
CA SER A 128 11.99 -7.81 -2.28
C SER A 128 12.65 -7.01 -3.42
N VAL A 129 12.17 -5.82 -3.74
CA VAL A 129 12.81 -4.92 -4.71
C VAL A 129 14.20 -4.48 -4.26
N GLY A 130 14.48 -4.49 -2.94
CA GLY A 130 15.81 -4.27 -2.40
C GLY A 130 16.88 -5.19 -3.00
N PHE A 131 16.51 -6.45 -3.33
CA PHE A 131 17.41 -7.39 -4.06
C PHE A 131 17.61 -6.95 -5.50
N THR A 132 16.56 -6.52 -6.17
CA THR A 132 16.63 -6.09 -7.58
C THR A 132 17.56 -4.87 -7.73
N ILE A 133 17.57 -3.98 -6.72
CA ILE A 133 18.41 -2.79 -6.70
C ILE A 133 19.71 -2.98 -5.88
N ALA A 134 20.04 -4.22 -5.51
CA ALA A 134 21.24 -4.52 -4.70
C ALA A 134 22.54 -4.07 -5.35
N GLU A 135 22.63 -4.11 -6.67
CA GLU A 135 23.81 -3.64 -7.42
C GLU A 135 23.92 -2.10 -7.51
N TYR A 136 22.88 -1.37 -7.06
CA TYR A 136 22.90 0.08 -7.05
C TYR A 136 23.78 0.59 -5.91
N GLY A 137 24.63 1.57 -6.19
CA GLY A 137 25.27 2.33 -5.14
C GLY A 137 24.22 3.11 -4.32
N LEU A 138 24.58 3.49 -3.09
CA LEU A 138 23.66 4.16 -2.15
C LEU A 138 22.91 5.36 -2.78
N ALA A 139 23.61 6.18 -3.57
CA ALA A 139 22.99 7.34 -4.21
C ALA A 139 21.88 6.92 -5.22
N MET A 140 22.15 5.89 -6.02
CA MET A 140 21.15 5.37 -6.98
C MET A 140 19.99 4.70 -6.27
N ALA A 141 20.23 3.94 -5.20
CA ALA A 141 19.17 3.33 -4.39
C ALA A 141 18.26 4.40 -3.75
N LEU A 142 18.82 5.48 -3.24
CA LEU A 142 18.05 6.61 -2.69
C LEU A 142 17.20 7.31 -3.77
N VAL A 143 17.75 7.54 -4.95
CA VAL A 143 17.01 8.16 -6.06
C VAL A 143 15.90 7.23 -6.56
N CYS A 144 16.19 5.93 -6.72
CA CYS A 144 15.18 4.94 -7.07
C CYS A 144 14.02 4.93 -6.04
N ALA A 145 14.33 4.87 -4.75
CA ALA A 145 13.33 4.92 -3.68
C ALA A 145 12.52 6.22 -3.69
N ALA A 146 13.15 7.37 -3.97
CA ALA A 146 12.47 8.65 -4.09
C ALA A 146 11.50 8.68 -5.29
N LEU A 147 11.88 8.11 -6.43
CA LEU A 147 11.02 7.98 -7.60
C LEU A 147 9.83 7.06 -7.31
N ILE A 148 10.05 5.92 -6.67
CA ILE A 148 8.99 5.00 -6.22
C ILE A 148 8.02 5.75 -5.29
N ALA A 149 8.53 6.49 -4.30
CA ALA A 149 7.70 7.28 -3.39
C ALA A 149 6.86 8.33 -4.12
N ALA A 150 7.46 9.07 -5.07
CA ALA A 150 6.75 10.10 -5.83
C ALA A 150 5.60 9.51 -6.66
N VAL A 151 5.85 8.40 -7.36
CA VAL A 151 4.83 7.68 -8.13
C VAL A 151 3.72 7.18 -7.21
N THR A 152 4.08 6.53 -6.10
CA THR A 152 3.12 6.02 -5.11
C THR A 152 2.27 7.14 -4.54
N PHE A 153 2.87 8.27 -4.18
CA PHE A 153 2.13 9.43 -3.67
C PHE A 153 1.06 9.90 -4.65
N VAL A 154 1.44 10.07 -5.92
CA VAL A 154 0.52 10.54 -6.98
C VAL A 154 -0.61 9.54 -7.18
N LEU A 155 -0.28 8.25 -7.30
CA LEU A 155 -1.27 7.20 -7.52
C LEU A 155 -2.21 7.03 -6.32
N CYS A 156 -1.70 7.01 -5.10
CA CYS A 156 -2.53 6.90 -3.89
C CYS A 156 -3.44 8.13 -3.72
N TYR A 157 -2.93 9.32 -3.94
CA TYR A 157 -3.74 10.54 -3.89
C TYR A 157 -4.87 10.52 -4.92
N ALA A 158 -4.58 10.10 -6.16
CA ALA A 158 -5.57 9.91 -7.22
C ALA A 158 -6.58 8.80 -6.85
N GLY A 159 -6.10 7.67 -6.31
CA GLY A 159 -6.92 6.55 -5.86
C GLY A 159 -7.95 6.97 -4.80
N ILE A 160 -7.52 7.72 -3.76
CA ILE A 160 -8.45 8.28 -2.77
C ILE A 160 -9.46 9.21 -3.45
N GLY A 161 -9.03 10.06 -4.38
CA GLY A 161 -9.92 10.98 -5.10
C GLY A 161 -10.99 10.25 -5.93
N ILE A 162 -10.58 9.19 -6.62
CA ILE A 162 -11.49 8.30 -7.37
C ILE A 162 -12.47 7.63 -6.39
N GLY A 163 -11.96 7.02 -5.32
CA GLY A 163 -12.77 6.37 -4.29
C GLY A 163 -13.82 7.30 -3.69
N LYS A 164 -13.45 8.54 -3.36
CA LYS A 164 -14.39 9.55 -2.86
C LYS A 164 -15.54 9.83 -3.84
N LYS A 165 -15.22 9.98 -5.12
CA LYS A 165 -16.22 10.26 -6.18
C LYS A 165 -17.22 9.11 -6.32
N PHE A 166 -16.75 7.88 -6.22
CA PHE A 166 -17.61 6.70 -6.25
C PHE A 166 -18.37 6.50 -4.93
N GLY A 167 -17.73 6.77 -3.78
CA GLY A 167 -18.34 6.64 -2.45
C GLY A 167 -19.58 7.51 -2.28
N THR A 168 -19.60 8.73 -2.83
CA THR A 168 -20.77 9.60 -2.80
C THR A 168 -21.96 9.05 -3.60
N LYS A 169 -21.71 8.22 -4.63
CA LYS A 169 -22.74 7.58 -5.45
C LYS A 169 -23.21 6.24 -4.89
N LEU A 170 -22.37 5.56 -4.12
CA LEU A 170 -22.60 4.22 -3.58
C LEU A 170 -22.87 4.25 -2.07
N ALA A 171 -23.47 5.32 -1.55
CA ALA A 171 -23.76 5.48 -0.13
C ALA A 171 -24.34 4.16 0.46
N GLY A 172 -23.75 3.69 1.57
CA GLY A 172 -24.12 2.44 2.23
C GLY A 172 -23.43 1.16 1.70
N LYS A 173 -22.90 1.14 0.46
CA LYS A 173 -22.21 -0.03 -0.11
C LYS A 173 -20.68 0.17 -0.20
N ALA A 174 -20.19 1.37 0.08
CA ALA A 174 -18.78 1.72 -0.08
C ALA A 174 -17.86 0.90 0.85
N SER A 175 -18.27 0.68 2.10
CA SER A 175 -17.50 -0.14 3.06
C SER A 175 -17.43 -1.61 2.64
N VAL A 176 -18.53 -2.15 2.08
CA VAL A 176 -18.54 -3.53 1.56
C VAL A 176 -17.58 -3.66 0.38
N LEU A 177 -17.65 -2.73 -0.57
CA LEU A 177 -16.77 -2.75 -1.74
C LEU A 177 -15.30 -2.61 -1.34
N GLY A 178 -14.99 -1.67 -0.45
CA GLY A 178 -13.62 -1.50 0.07
C GLY A 178 -13.10 -2.73 0.81
N GLY A 179 -13.94 -3.36 1.62
CA GLY A 179 -13.60 -4.60 2.33
C GLY A 179 -13.30 -5.76 1.38
N VAL A 180 -14.11 -5.91 0.32
CA VAL A 180 -13.89 -6.94 -0.73
C VAL A 180 -12.56 -6.70 -1.44
N ILE A 181 -12.25 -5.46 -1.80
CA ILE A 181 -10.99 -5.11 -2.46
C ILE A 181 -9.79 -5.49 -1.57
N LEU A 182 -9.82 -5.15 -0.28
CA LEU A 182 -8.73 -5.45 0.65
C LEU A 182 -8.51 -6.96 0.84
N ILE A 183 -9.60 -7.73 0.95
CA ILE A 183 -9.51 -9.19 1.07
C ILE A 183 -8.95 -9.79 -0.23
N ALA A 184 -9.40 -9.32 -1.39
CA ALA A 184 -8.92 -9.80 -2.68
C ALA A 184 -7.41 -9.55 -2.84
N ILE A 185 -6.91 -8.36 -2.47
CA ILE A 185 -5.48 -8.02 -2.49
C ILE A 185 -4.70 -8.92 -1.52
N GLY A 186 -5.20 -9.10 -0.28
CA GLY A 186 -4.54 -9.96 0.70
C GLY A 186 -4.43 -11.42 0.22
N LEU A 187 -5.45 -11.93 -0.47
CA LEU A 187 -5.42 -13.24 -1.10
C LEU A 187 -4.48 -13.30 -2.29
N GLU A 188 -4.44 -12.27 -3.13
CA GLU A 188 -3.53 -12.18 -4.27
C GLU A 188 -2.06 -12.24 -3.81
N ILE A 189 -1.69 -11.40 -2.84
CA ILE A 189 -0.33 -11.38 -2.25
C ILE A 189 0.02 -12.75 -1.65
N PHE A 190 -0.93 -13.37 -0.97
CA PHE A 190 -0.72 -14.69 -0.38
C PHE A 190 -0.50 -15.78 -1.44
N VAL A 191 -1.35 -15.84 -2.47
CA VAL A 191 -1.24 -16.85 -3.53
C VAL A 191 0.03 -16.67 -4.33
N THR A 192 0.38 -15.44 -4.73
CA THR A 192 1.59 -15.16 -5.51
C THR A 192 2.88 -15.28 -4.70
N GLY A 193 2.81 -15.15 -3.38
CA GLY A 193 3.97 -15.26 -2.50
C GLY A 193 4.22 -16.66 -1.93
N VAL A 194 3.23 -17.57 -2.00
CA VAL A 194 3.35 -18.94 -1.46
C VAL A 194 3.45 -19.98 -2.59
N PHE A 195 2.84 -19.72 -3.76
CA PHE A 195 2.80 -20.62 -4.93
C PHE A 195 3.46 -20.00 -6.14
#